data_226aaabb46813cc3a969c24d0d1bf339
#
_entry.id   226aaabb46813cc3a969c24d0d1bf339
#
_cell.length_a   1.000
_cell.length_b   1.000
_cell.length_c   1.000
_cell.angle_alpha   90.00
_cell.angle_beta   90.00
_cell.angle_gamma   90.00
#
_symmetry.space_group_name_H-M   'P 1'
#
loop_
_entity.id
_entity.type
_entity.pdbx_description
1 polymer ?
#
loop_
_entity_poly.entity_id
_entity_poly.type
_entity_poly.pdbx_seq_one_letter_code
_entity_poly.pdbx_strand_id
1 'polypeptide(L)'
;MNFFTKKILRYFYKISNYSQAGQDLFALELFGKNGTYIDVGSGEPKIGNNTYSLEVENNWKGFCVDFDKNYYEKLWKNCPERNNKVYWEDATMFDYSKGLIENNLPNKIDYLSCDLDPQEKTFIVLKKVFHDGVEPKLITFETDKYREKIDYEKLAIDFLYPKNYIIAVKDVYSGLKKNKVFEAWFINKNINFNHINYEEWVKKL
;
A
#
# COMPACT_ATOMS: atom_id res chain seq x y z
N MET A 1 16.83 19.37 8.97
CA MET A 1 16.13 18.89 10.18
C MET A 1 17.09 18.01 10.95
N ASN A 2 17.36 18.31 12.24
CA ASN A 2 18.43 17.68 13.01
C ASN A 2 18.02 16.23 13.37
N PHE A 3 18.98 15.30 13.49
CA PHE A 3 18.75 13.89 13.82
C PHE A 3 17.93 13.71 15.11
N PHE A 4 18.12 14.58 16.08
CA PHE A 4 17.36 14.62 17.34
C PHE A 4 15.89 14.98 17.14
N THR A 5 15.59 15.91 16.24
CA THR A 5 14.21 16.31 15.90
C THR A 5 13.46 15.19 15.18
N LYS A 6 14.16 14.42 14.31
CA LYS A 6 13.59 13.22 13.67
C LYS A 6 13.27 12.11 14.69
N LYS A 7 14.10 11.95 15.73
CA LYS A 7 13.91 10.91 16.76
C LYS A 7 12.75 11.27 17.71
N ILE A 8 12.59 12.56 18.05
CA ILE A 8 11.48 13.07 18.86
C ILE A 8 10.16 12.98 18.08
N LEU A 9 10.17 13.37 16.80
CA LEU A 9 8.99 13.25 15.94
C LEU A 9 8.55 11.78 15.76
N ARG A 10 9.48 10.82 15.63
CA ARG A 10 9.18 9.39 15.63
C ARG A 10 8.56 8.89 16.94
N TYR A 11 8.92 9.48 18.07
CA TYR A 11 8.39 9.07 19.38
C TYR A 11 6.93 9.50 19.59
N PHE A 12 6.54 10.67 19.04
CA PHE A 12 5.19 11.22 19.17
C PHE A 12 4.21 10.76 18.08
N TYR A 13 4.71 10.17 16.97
CA TYR A 13 3.91 9.79 15.80
C TYR A 13 4.27 8.40 15.30
N LYS A 14 4.27 7.43 16.21
CA LYS A 14 4.47 6.02 15.89
C LYS A 14 3.19 5.41 15.34
N ILE A 15 2.82 5.77 14.10
CA ILE A 15 1.75 5.04 13.41
C ILE A 15 2.32 3.71 12.95
N SER A 16 3.46 3.71 12.29
CA SER A 16 4.25 2.53 11.98
C SER A 16 5.75 2.85 12.03
N ASN A 17 6.59 1.84 12.25
CA ASN A 17 8.04 2.01 12.13
C ASN A 17 8.47 2.06 10.67
N TYR A 18 7.62 1.63 9.73
CA TYR A 18 7.96 1.37 8.33
C TYR A 18 7.09 2.15 7.36
N SER A 19 5.78 1.98 7.37
CA SER A 19 4.87 2.68 6.47
C SER A 19 4.65 4.15 6.82
N GLN A 20 4.17 4.93 5.87
CA GLN A 20 4.01 6.39 6.04
C GLN A 20 2.81 6.76 6.92
N ALA A 21 1.73 5.99 6.85
CA ALA A 21 0.46 6.31 7.51
C ALA A 21 -0.17 5.12 8.26
N GLY A 22 0.58 4.03 8.48
CA GLY A 22 0.10 2.84 9.18
C GLY A 22 -0.64 1.85 8.27
N GLN A 23 -0.38 1.88 6.97
CA GLN A 23 -0.99 0.97 6.00
C GLN A 23 -0.77 -0.50 6.37
N ASP A 24 0.45 -0.86 6.75
CA ASP A 24 0.83 -2.18 7.24
C ASP A 24 0.09 -2.59 8.51
N LEU A 25 -0.04 -1.67 9.47
CA LEU A 25 -0.75 -1.94 10.72
C LEU A 25 -2.25 -2.12 10.51
N PHE A 26 -2.84 -1.34 9.57
CA PHE A 26 -4.25 -1.48 9.22
C PHE A 26 -4.52 -2.83 8.54
N ALA A 27 -3.63 -3.27 7.65
CA ALA A 27 -3.72 -4.59 7.03
C ALA A 27 -3.61 -5.71 8.09
N LEU A 28 -2.71 -5.56 9.07
CA LEU A 28 -2.58 -6.50 10.20
C LEU A 28 -3.81 -6.55 11.10
N GLU A 29 -4.41 -5.41 11.39
CA GLU A 29 -5.64 -5.31 12.20
C GLU A 29 -6.78 -6.10 11.53
N LEU A 30 -6.88 -6.02 10.19
CA LEU A 30 -7.94 -6.67 9.44
C LEU A 30 -7.72 -8.17 9.24
N PHE A 31 -6.50 -8.59 8.95
CA PHE A 31 -6.22 -9.94 8.43
C PHE A 31 -5.25 -10.76 9.30
N GLY A 32 -4.61 -10.13 10.28
CA GLY A 32 -3.66 -10.81 11.15
C GLY A 32 -2.38 -11.23 10.42
N LYS A 33 -1.76 -12.32 10.89
CA LYS A 33 -0.53 -12.89 10.31
C LYS A 33 -0.84 -13.84 9.15
N ASN A 34 0.20 -14.13 8.35
CA ASN A 34 0.16 -15.08 7.21
C ASN A 34 -0.76 -14.65 6.07
N GLY A 35 -0.95 -13.36 5.86
CA GLY A 35 -1.71 -12.82 4.74
C GLY A 35 -0.94 -12.80 3.43
N THR A 36 -1.57 -12.24 2.40
CA THR A 36 -1.01 -12.10 1.06
C THR A 36 -1.06 -10.66 0.57
N TYR A 37 -0.02 -10.22 -0.18
CA TYR A 37 0.03 -8.85 -0.67
C TYR A 37 0.60 -8.72 -2.09
N ILE A 38 0.27 -7.61 -2.73
CA ILE A 38 0.98 -7.03 -3.88
C ILE A 38 1.32 -5.58 -3.51
N ASP A 39 2.57 -5.18 -3.74
CA ASP A 39 3.06 -3.83 -3.46
C ASP A 39 3.57 -3.19 -4.75
N VAL A 40 2.85 -2.20 -5.25
CA VAL A 40 3.13 -1.53 -6.50
C VAL A 40 3.64 -0.12 -6.23
N GLY A 41 4.85 0.16 -6.74
CA GLY A 41 5.61 1.35 -6.37
C GLY A 41 6.27 1.19 -5.00
N SER A 42 6.83 0.01 -4.75
CA SER A 42 7.33 -0.38 -3.42
C SER A 42 8.50 0.46 -2.91
N GLY A 43 9.25 1.13 -3.79
CA GLY A 43 10.33 2.02 -3.41
C GLY A 43 11.43 1.35 -2.56
N GLU A 44 11.77 1.95 -1.44
CA GLU A 44 12.75 1.41 -0.50
C GLU A 44 12.20 0.15 0.21
N PRO A 45 13.07 -0.86 0.48
CA PRO A 45 12.59 -2.13 1.03
C PRO A 45 12.07 -2.06 2.46
N LYS A 46 12.39 -0.99 3.20
CA LYS A 46 12.12 -0.90 4.64
C LYS A 46 11.53 0.43 5.08
N ILE A 47 12.13 1.55 4.71
CA ILE A 47 11.73 2.88 5.19
C ILE A 47 10.67 3.46 4.24
N GLY A 48 9.51 3.83 4.77
CA GLY A 48 8.38 4.27 3.96
C GLY A 48 7.69 3.13 3.22
N ASN A 49 7.98 1.87 3.55
CA ASN A 49 7.46 0.71 2.86
C ASN A 49 6.21 0.13 3.54
N ASN A 50 5.18 -0.12 2.76
CA ASN A 50 3.86 -0.54 3.24
C ASN A 50 3.76 -2.04 3.53
N THR A 51 4.77 -2.84 3.16
CA THR A 51 4.71 -4.29 3.24
C THR A 51 5.87 -4.94 4.00
N TYR A 52 6.87 -4.15 4.44
CA TYR A 52 8.03 -4.68 5.16
C TYR A 52 7.63 -5.45 6.43
N SER A 53 6.87 -4.82 7.34
CA SER A 53 6.47 -5.48 8.59
C SER A 53 5.53 -6.67 8.35
N LEU A 54 4.73 -6.60 7.30
CA LEU A 54 3.84 -7.69 6.91
C LEU A 54 4.66 -8.93 6.54
N GLU A 55 5.67 -8.76 5.67
CA GLU A 55 6.52 -9.86 5.23
C GLU A 55 7.44 -10.36 6.36
N VAL A 56 8.27 -9.46 6.92
CA VAL A 56 9.39 -9.86 7.78
C VAL A 56 8.94 -10.23 9.20
N GLU A 57 7.96 -9.53 9.75
CA GLU A 57 7.55 -9.71 11.13
C GLU A 57 6.27 -10.54 11.28
N ASN A 58 5.47 -10.66 10.20
CA ASN A 58 4.14 -11.26 10.26
C ASN A 58 3.90 -12.38 9.25
N ASN A 59 4.97 -12.87 8.58
CA ASN A 59 4.96 -14.02 7.68
C ASN A 59 3.97 -13.90 6.51
N TRP A 60 3.79 -12.68 5.99
CA TRP A 60 2.98 -12.47 4.80
C TRP A 60 3.76 -12.87 3.55
N LYS A 61 3.05 -13.32 2.53
CA LYS A 61 3.60 -13.69 1.23
C LYS A 61 3.10 -12.73 0.16
N GLY A 62 3.99 -12.34 -0.73
CA GLY A 62 3.61 -11.41 -1.77
C GLY A 62 4.72 -11.16 -2.77
N PHE A 63 4.55 -10.15 -3.57
CA PHE A 63 5.60 -9.62 -4.43
C PHE A 63 5.47 -8.11 -4.58
N CYS A 64 6.56 -7.49 -4.99
CA CYS A 64 6.65 -6.08 -5.27
C CYS A 64 6.85 -5.84 -6.76
N VAL A 65 6.34 -4.73 -7.28
CA VAL A 65 6.59 -4.25 -8.64
C VAL A 65 7.09 -2.81 -8.56
N ASP A 66 8.28 -2.56 -9.08
CA ASP A 66 8.88 -1.23 -9.10
C ASP A 66 9.68 -1.01 -10.40
N PHE A 67 9.68 0.20 -10.90
CA PHE A 67 10.38 0.53 -12.14
C PHE A 67 11.85 0.91 -11.92
N ASP A 68 12.17 1.56 -10.80
CA ASP A 68 13.48 2.19 -10.60
C ASP A 68 14.51 1.24 -10.02
N LYS A 69 14.83 0.20 -10.81
CA LYS A 69 15.89 -0.76 -10.48
C LYS A 69 17.22 -0.08 -10.17
N ASN A 70 17.61 0.94 -10.93
CA ASN A 70 18.92 1.57 -10.79
C ASN A 70 19.11 2.23 -9.43
N TYR A 71 18.03 2.78 -8.87
CA TYR A 71 18.06 3.43 -7.57
C TYR A 71 17.86 2.44 -6.42
N TYR A 72 16.89 1.55 -6.53
CA TYR A 72 16.47 0.72 -5.41
C TYR A 72 17.13 -0.66 -5.31
N GLU A 73 17.66 -1.25 -6.40
CA GLU A 73 18.21 -2.62 -6.38
C GLU A 73 19.27 -2.81 -5.30
N LYS A 74 20.15 -1.83 -5.09
CA LYS A 74 21.19 -1.90 -4.05
C LYS A 74 20.60 -1.89 -2.65
N LEU A 75 19.54 -1.12 -2.42
CA LEU A 75 18.86 -1.05 -1.12
C LEU A 75 18.17 -2.38 -0.82
N TRP A 76 17.54 -2.98 -1.82
CA TRP A 76 16.91 -4.30 -1.71
C TRP A 76 17.94 -5.40 -1.45
N LYS A 77 19.09 -5.41 -2.13
CA LYS A 77 20.21 -6.34 -1.85
C LYS A 77 20.77 -6.21 -0.44
N ASN A 78 20.70 -5.03 0.15
CA ASN A 78 21.13 -4.77 1.53
C ASN A 78 20.03 -5.03 2.58
N CYS A 79 18.91 -5.61 2.19
CA CYS A 79 17.78 -5.96 3.06
C CYS A 79 17.47 -7.46 2.92
N PRO A 80 18.42 -8.35 3.30
CA PRO A 80 18.32 -9.78 3.05
C PRO A 80 17.19 -10.48 3.82
N GLU A 81 16.62 -9.81 4.81
CA GLU A 81 15.44 -10.29 5.52
C GLU A 81 14.15 -10.28 4.67
N ARG A 82 14.13 -9.49 3.56
CA ARG A 82 13.06 -9.54 2.56
C ARG A 82 13.32 -10.66 1.56
N ASN A 83 12.44 -11.64 1.51
CA ASN A 83 12.58 -12.83 0.68
C ASN A 83 11.60 -12.88 -0.49
N ASN A 84 10.55 -12.06 -0.46
CA ASN A 84 9.58 -12.00 -1.54
C ASN A 84 10.16 -11.29 -2.77
N LYS A 85 9.70 -11.69 -3.94
CA LYS A 85 10.24 -11.24 -5.22
C LYS A 85 9.92 -9.78 -5.51
N VAL A 86 10.89 -9.06 -6.06
CA VAL A 86 10.70 -7.75 -6.66
C VAL A 86 10.82 -7.89 -8.18
N TYR A 87 9.80 -7.43 -8.91
CA TYR A 87 9.82 -7.31 -10.35
C TYR A 87 10.20 -5.88 -10.72
N TRP A 88 11.31 -5.73 -11.40
CA TRP A 88 11.82 -4.44 -11.87
C TRP A 88 11.25 -4.14 -13.25
N GLU A 89 9.96 -3.81 -13.29
CA GLU A 89 9.18 -3.64 -14.51
C GLU A 89 8.24 -2.43 -14.41
N ASP A 90 7.78 -1.93 -15.55
CA ASP A 90 6.70 -0.92 -15.58
C ASP A 90 5.39 -1.57 -15.10
N ALA A 91 4.91 -1.13 -13.96
CA ALA A 91 3.72 -1.65 -13.32
C ALA A 91 2.46 -1.54 -14.20
N THR A 92 2.42 -0.57 -15.12
CA THR A 92 1.31 -0.40 -16.08
C THR A 92 1.28 -1.49 -17.15
N MET A 93 2.41 -2.19 -17.36
CA MET A 93 2.57 -3.25 -18.36
C MET A 93 2.75 -4.64 -17.73
N PHE A 94 3.01 -4.71 -16.43
CA PHE A 94 3.24 -5.95 -15.70
C PHE A 94 2.03 -6.88 -15.76
N ASP A 95 2.24 -8.18 -15.93
CA ASP A 95 1.20 -9.20 -15.91
C ASP A 95 0.98 -9.71 -14.46
N TYR A 96 -0.04 -9.16 -13.79
CA TYR A 96 -0.32 -9.50 -12.40
C TYR A 96 -0.81 -10.94 -12.23
N SER A 97 -1.49 -11.52 -13.21
CA SER A 97 -1.92 -12.92 -13.17
C SER A 97 -0.72 -13.87 -13.19
N LYS A 98 0.27 -13.58 -14.03
CA LYS A 98 1.54 -14.30 -14.06
C LYS A 98 2.31 -14.13 -12.75
N GLY A 99 2.35 -12.90 -12.20
CA GLY A 99 2.96 -12.64 -10.91
C GLY A 99 2.37 -13.48 -9.79
N LEU A 100 1.05 -13.63 -9.73
CA LEU A 100 0.38 -14.52 -8.76
C LEU A 100 0.82 -15.98 -8.92
N ILE A 101 0.81 -16.50 -10.15
CA ILE A 101 1.21 -17.89 -10.45
C ILE A 101 2.66 -18.15 -10.03
N GLU A 102 3.59 -17.28 -10.42
CA GLU A 102 5.02 -17.44 -10.11
C GLU A 102 5.33 -17.40 -8.61
N ASN A 103 4.50 -16.69 -7.81
CA ASN A 103 4.65 -16.61 -6.36
C ASN A 103 3.74 -17.55 -5.58
N ASN A 104 3.01 -18.43 -6.25
CA ASN A 104 2.03 -19.36 -5.65
C ASN A 104 1.00 -18.64 -4.78
N LEU A 105 0.48 -17.52 -5.26
CA LEU A 105 -0.53 -16.72 -4.57
C LEU A 105 -1.92 -16.94 -5.17
N PRO A 106 -2.99 -16.83 -4.36
CA PRO A 106 -4.35 -16.86 -4.86
C PRO A 106 -4.67 -15.57 -5.62
N ASN A 107 -5.68 -15.60 -6.48
CA ASN A 107 -6.19 -14.37 -7.12
C ASN A 107 -6.90 -13.43 -6.13
N LYS A 108 -7.43 -13.96 -5.02
CA LYS A 108 -8.00 -13.18 -3.91
C LYS A 108 -6.90 -12.93 -2.87
N ILE A 109 -6.23 -11.79 -2.99
CA ILE A 109 -5.18 -11.38 -2.05
C ILE A 109 -5.76 -10.53 -0.91
N ASP A 110 -5.05 -10.47 0.20
CA ASP A 110 -5.51 -9.70 1.35
C ASP A 110 -5.26 -8.20 1.16
N TYR A 111 -4.12 -7.82 0.59
CA TYR A 111 -3.73 -6.42 0.50
C TYR A 111 -3.05 -6.04 -0.83
N LEU A 112 -3.49 -4.94 -1.42
CA LEU A 112 -2.85 -4.22 -2.52
C LEU A 112 -2.40 -2.84 -2.04
N SER A 113 -1.10 -2.59 -2.03
CA SER A 113 -0.51 -1.25 -1.97
C SER A 113 -0.33 -0.72 -3.38
N CYS A 114 -0.86 0.45 -3.68
CA CYS A 114 -0.80 1.04 -5.02
C CYS A 114 -0.42 2.52 -4.93
N ASP A 115 0.85 2.80 -5.20
CA ASP A 115 1.50 4.11 -5.00
C ASP A 115 2.54 4.35 -6.10
N LEU A 116 2.17 5.14 -7.11
CA LEU A 116 3.03 5.45 -8.26
C LEU A 116 2.99 6.93 -8.62
N ASP A 117 4.12 7.47 -9.00
CA ASP A 117 4.24 8.78 -9.62
C ASP A 117 4.32 8.68 -11.17
N PRO A 118 3.51 9.47 -11.93
CA PRO A 118 2.37 10.29 -11.49
C PRO A 118 1.12 9.46 -11.17
N GLN A 119 0.16 10.04 -10.43
CA GLN A 119 -1.08 9.37 -9.99
C GLN A 119 -1.94 8.79 -11.10
N GLU A 120 -1.81 9.29 -12.31
CA GLU A 120 -2.41 8.66 -13.50
C GLU A 120 -2.00 7.19 -13.63
N LYS A 121 -0.72 6.88 -13.37
CA LYS A 121 -0.20 5.50 -13.41
C LYS A 121 -0.79 4.66 -12.30
N THR A 122 -0.93 5.20 -11.08
CA THR A 122 -1.59 4.52 -9.96
C THR A 122 -3.01 4.09 -10.35
N PHE A 123 -3.78 4.97 -11.00
CA PHE A 123 -5.13 4.63 -11.46
C PHE A 123 -5.16 3.64 -12.64
N ILE A 124 -4.20 3.72 -13.57
CA ILE A 124 -4.05 2.73 -14.66
C ILE A 124 -3.76 1.36 -14.07
N VAL A 125 -2.83 1.27 -13.12
CA VAL A 125 -2.46 0.02 -12.45
C VAL A 125 -3.63 -0.56 -11.66
N LEU A 126 -4.37 0.26 -10.92
CA LEU A 126 -5.58 -0.20 -10.22
C LEU A 126 -6.53 -0.94 -11.19
N LYS A 127 -6.81 -0.35 -12.36
CA LYS A 127 -7.66 -0.98 -13.37
C LYS A 127 -7.05 -2.26 -13.94
N LYS A 128 -5.74 -2.25 -14.19
CA LYS A 128 -5.02 -3.40 -14.75
C LYS A 128 -5.00 -4.59 -13.77
N VAL A 129 -4.76 -4.37 -12.50
CA VAL A 129 -4.81 -5.41 -11.46
C VAL A 129 -6.13 -6.16 -11.51
N PHE A 130 -7.26 -5.44 -11.58
CA PHE A 130 -8.58 -6.07 -11.71
C PHE A 130 -8.80 -6.73 -13.07
N HIS A 131 -8.29 -6.14 -14.16
CA HIS A 131 -8.35 -6.74 -15.50
C HIS A 131 -7.63 -8.08 -15.55
N ASP A 132 -6.48 -8.18 -14.88
CA ASP A 132 -5.68 -9.40 -14.78
C ASP A 132 -6.25 -10.44 -13.77
N GLY A 133 -7.46 -10.20 -13.26
CA GLY A 133 -8.19 -11.14 -12.41
C GLY A 133 -7.79 -11.14 -10.93
N VAL A 134 -7.04 -10.15 -10.47
CA VAL A 134 -6.71 -10.01 -9.05
C VAL A 134 -7.85 -9.33 -8.30
N GLU A 135 -8.23 -9.91 -7.15
CA GLU A 135 -9.29 -9.41 -6.27
C GLU A 135 -8.71 -9.08 -4.88
N PRO A 136 -8.18 -7.86 -4.64
CA PRO A 136 -7.67 -7.49 -3.32
C PRO A 136 -8.82 -7.31 -2.32
N LYS A 137 -8.63 -7.70 -1.06
CA LYS A 137 -9.60 -7.42 0.01
C LYS A 137 -9.47 -5.99 0.54
N LEU A 138 -8.25 -5.49 0.70
CA LEU A 138 -7.89 -4.13 1.07
C LEU A 138 -7.03 -3.51 -0.02
N ILE A 139 -7.24 -2.23 -0.30
CA ILE A 139 -6.45 -1.43 -1.25
C ILE A 139 -6.08 -0.12 -0.57
N THR A 140 -4.80 0.18 -0.42
CA THR A 140 -4.33 1.54 -0.18
C THR A 140 -3.96 2.17 -1.51
N PHE A 141 -4.54 3.31 -1.80
CA PHE A 141 -4.49 3.94 -3.11
C PHE A 141 -4.01 5.38 -2.97
N GLU A 142 -2.84 5.67 -3.54
CA GLU A 142 -2.31 7.03 -3.55
C GLU A 142 -3.12 7.91 -4.50
N THR A 143 -3.53 9.07 -3.98
CA THR A 143 -4.34 10.06 -4.69
C THR A 143 -3.62 11.38 -4.87
N ASP A 144 -2.68 11.68 -3.99
CA ASP A 144 -1.96 12.96 -3.88
C ASP A 144 -2.85 14.20 -4.06
N LYS A 145 -4.02 14.14 -3.48
CA LYS A 145 -5.09 15.14 -3.59
C LYS A 145 -4.64 16.58 -3.30
N TYR A 146 -3.54 16.72 -2.55
CA TYR A 146 -2.98 18.02 -2.20
C TYR A 146 -2.22 18.70 -3.37
N ARG A 147 -1.82 17.96 -4.41
CA ARG A 147 -1.04 18.47 -5.54
C ARG A 147 -1.69 18.20 -6.91
N GLU A 148 -2.58 17.22 -7.00
CA GLU A 148 -3.18 16.82 -8.26
C GLU A 148 -4.40 17.69 -8.60
N LYS A 149 -4.58 17.97 -9.90
CA LYS A 149 -5.75 18.68 -10.43
C LYS A 149 -6.92 17.73 -10.70
N ILE A 150 -6.61 16.47 -10.98
CA ILE A 150 -7.60 15.42 -11.25
C ILE A 150 -7.93 14.75 -9.91
N ASP A 151 -9.20 14.54 -9.66
CA ASP A 151 -9.66 13.84 -8.46
C ASP A 151 -9.57 12.32 -8.67
N TYR A 152 -8.37 11.78 -8.43
CA TYR A 152 -8.13 10.34 -8.54
C TYR A 152 -8.87 9.53 -7.47
N GLU A 153 -9.19 10.10 -6.30
CA GLU A 153 -10.05 9.46 -5.31
C GLU A 153 -11.43 9.19 -5.90
N LYS A 154 -12.03 10.22 -6.55
CA LYS A 154 -13.33 10.06 -7.21
C LYS A 154 -13.28 9.02 -8.33
N LEU A 155 -12.24 9.04 -9.16
CA LEU A 155 -12.08 8.03 -10.22
C LEU A 155 -11.96 6.61 -9.67
N ALA A 156 -11.23 6.43 -8.55
CA ALA A 156 -11.13 5.14 -7.87
C ALA A 156 -12.48 4.71 -7.28
N ILE A 157 -13.24 5.62 -6.67
CA ILE A 157 -14.60 5.36 -6.17
C ILE A 157 -15.51 4.87 -7.30
N ASP A 158 -15.56 5.62 -8.40
CA ASP A 158 -16.42 5.32 -9.56
C ASP A 158 -16.08 3.95 -10.18
N PHE A 159 -14.81 3.55 -10.14
CA PHE A 159 -14.33 2.26 -10.62
C PHE A 159 -14.58 1.11 -9.65
N LEU A 160 -14.37 1.32 -8.36
CA LEU A 160 -14.37 0.28 -7.32
C LEU A 160 -15.78 0.00 -6.76
N TYR A 161 -16.64 1.02 -6.68
CA TYR A 161 -17.97 0.88 -6.11
C TYR A 161 -18.83 -0.20 -6.81
N PRO A 162 -18.87 -0.26 -8.17
CA PRO A 162 -19.58 -1.33 -8.88
C PRO A 162 -18.99 -2.74 -8.65
N LYS A 163 -17.75 -2.82 -8.17
CA LYS A 163 -17.02 -4.06 -7.85
C LYS A 163 -17.17 -4.47 -6.39
N ASN A 164 -18.12 -3.87 -5.68
CA ASN A 164 -18.42 -4.17 -4.28
C ASN A 164 -17.34 -3.72 -3.27
N TYR A 165 -16.66 -2.59 -3.55
CA TYR A 165 -15.76 -1.94 -2.58
C TYR A 165 -16.39 -0.66 -2.02
N ILE A 166 -15.95 -0.28 -0.83
CA ILE A 166 -16.28 1.00 -0.19
C ILE A 166 -14.99 1.65 0.33
N ILE A 167 -15.03 2.95 0.57
CA ILE A 167 -13.97 3.63 1.31
C ILE A 167 -14.02 3.17 2.77
N ALA A 168 -12.92 2.59 3.23
CA ALA A 168 -12.70 2.26 4.63
C ALA A 168 -12.09 3.44 5.40
N VAL A 169 -11.12 4.10 4.79
CA VAL A 169 -10.45 5.28 5.35
C VAL A 169 -10.35 6.36 4.28
N LYS A 170 -10.84 7.53 4.60
CA LYS A 170 -10.81 8.71 3.74
C LYS A 170 -9.80 9.73 4.26
N ASP A 171 -9.25 10.52 3.34
CA ASP A 171 -8.38 11.65 3.67
C ASP A 171 -7.16 11.25 4.54
N VAL A 172 -6.46 10.18 4.12
CA VAL A 172 -5.24 9.72 4.79
C VAL A 172 -4.11 10.73 4.58
N TYR A 173 -3.39 11.03 5.64
CA TYR A 173 -2.27 11.96 5.61
C TYR A 173 -1.05 11.40 6.34
N SER A 174 0.15 11.82 5.92
CA SER A 174 1.41 11.37 6.51
C SER A 174 1.81 12.22 7.71
N GLY A 175 1.90 11.62 8.89
CA GLY A 175 2.41 12.23 10.12
C GLY A 175 1.67 13.53 10.48
N LEU A 176 2.44 14.63 10.70
CA LEU A 176 1.89 15.93 11.11
C LEU A 176 1.28 16.77 9.98
N LYS A 177 1.37 16.33 8.74
CA LYS A 177 0.96 17.11 7.58
C LYS A 177 -0.53 16.87 7.26
N LYS A 178 -1.43 17.14 8.20
CA LYS A 178 -2.89 17.00 8.04
C LYS A 178 -3.49 17.70 6.81
N ASN A 179 -2.80 18.69 6.26
CA ASN A 179 -3.18 19.37 5.02
C ASN A 179 -2.71 18.68 3.74
N LYS A 180 -1.97 17.57 3.84
CA LYS A 180 -1.49 16.79 2.71
C LYS A 180 -2.17 15.44 2.70
N VAL A 181 -3.42 15.43 2.26
CA VAL A 181 -4.14 14.19 1.97
C VAL A 181 -3.51 13.54 0.75
N PHE A 182 -3.00 12.33 0.91
CA PHE A 182 -2.27 11.64 -0.14
C PHE A 182 -2.83 10.27 -0.51
N GLU A 183 -3.65 9.64 0.36
CA GLU A 183 -4.26 8.34 0.08
C GLU A 183 -5.75 8.29 0.44
N ALA A 184 -6.44 7.31 -0.17
CA ALA A 184 -7.72 6.78 0.26
C ALA A 184 -7.63 5.24 0.32
N TRP A 185 -8.24 4.61 1.33
CA TRP A 185 -8.21 3.16 1.49
C TRP A 185 -9.57 2.55 1.23
N PHE A 186 -9.59 1.51 0.43
CA PHE A 186 -10.81 0.82 0.01
C PHE A 186 -10.82 -0.61 0.52
N ILE A 187 -12.00 -1.10 0.88
CA ILE A 187 -12.19 -2.47 1.34
C ILE A 187 -13.38 -3.13 0.62
N ASN A 188 -13.25 -4.43 0.32
CA ASN A 188 -14.37 -5.20 -0.20
C ASN A 188 -15.46 -5.31 0.87
N LYS A 189 -16.71 -5.01 0.52
CA LYS A 189 -17.87 -5.00 1.44
C LYS A 189 -18.15 -6.33 2.13
N ASN A 190 -17.68 -7.45 1.56
CA ASN A 190 -17.84 -8.77 2.15
C ASN A 190 -16.89 -9.02 3.33
N ILE A 191 -15.91 -8.13 3.55
CA ILE A 191 -15.01 -8.19 4.70
C ILE A 191 -15.75 -7.55 5.88
N ASN A 192 -15.91 -8.32 6.96
CA ASN A 192 -16.46 -7.79 8.19
C ASN A 192 -15.41 -6.89 8.85
N PHE A 193 -15.62 -5.60 8.80
CA PHE A 193 -14.81 -4.64 9.55
C PHE A 193 -15.77 -3.65 10.22
N ASN A 194 -15.52 -3.36 11.47
CA ASN A 194 -16.16 -2.24 12.14
C ASN A 194 -15.61 -0.96 11.55
N HIS A 195 -16.47 0.03 11.26
CA HIS A 195 -16.03 1.31 10.75
C HIS A 195 -14.95 1.88 11.66
N ILE A 196 -13.71 1.84 11.18
CA ILE A 196 -12.55 2.36 11.90
C ILE A 196 -12.47 3.85 11.58
N ASN A 197 -12.73 4.69 12.57
CA ASN A 197 -12.35 6.09 12.46
C ASN A 197 -10.81 6.13 12.49
N TYR A 198 -10.21 6.50 11.37
CA TYR A 198 -8.75 6.51 11.20
C TYR A 198 -8.05 7.37 12.26
N GLU A 199 -8.58 8.55 12.58
CA GLU A 199 -7.99 9.41 13.63
C GLU A 199 -8.06 8.78 15.03
N GLU A 200 -9.13 8.06 15.34
CA GLU A 200 -9.26 7.36 16.60
C GLU A 200 -8.40 6.10 16.65
N TRP A 201 -8.30 5.40 15.53
CA TRP A 201 -7.46 4.22 15.39
C TRP A 201 -5.98 4.58 15.54
N VAL A 202 -5.50 5.62 14.84
CA VAL A 202 -4.12 6.13 14.95
C VAL A 202 -3.77 6.56 16.38
N LYS A 203 -4.72 7.09 17.15
CA LYS A 203 -4.48 7.47 18.56
C LYS A 203 -4.29 6.27 19.49
N LYS A 204 -4.72 5.08 19.08
CA LYS A 204 -4.59 3.84 19.86
C LYS A 204 -3.26 3.11 19.63
N LEU A 205 -2.56 3.45 18.52
CA LEU A 205 -1.23 2.93 18.16
C LEU A 205 -0.11 3.69 18.88
#